data_6173a5296900d5e5d8e34000be6da339
#
_entry.id   6173a5296900d5e5d8e34000be6da339
#
_cell.length_a   1.000
_cell.length_b   1.000
_cell.length_c   1.000
_cell.angle_alpha   90.00
_cell.angle_beta   90.00
_cell.angle_gamma   90.00
#
_symmetry.space_group_name_H-M   'P 1'
#
loop_
_entity.id
_entity.type
_entity.pdbx_description
1 polymer ?
#
loop_
_entity_poly.entity_id
_entity_poly.type
_entity_poly.pdbx_seq_one_letter_code
_entity_poly.pdbx_strand_id
1 'polypeptide(L)'
;RMARREIGSITVGKRDGKRLTLDKAFMEHCKSEDAPTFTQYALRKACFRGGFTFTAAATASEVVQNVVSLDVTSMHHTFINGRQMPEDFVVVSNHDMDVFAERILDTPMQYVLDNYDRPFDVAIHARIRFDNIRLRKGTCFDKWGIALEPASKFKKELMYQEGFGEDERNLLQDNCIRQYGWHDVANNAFFAFGKLYRADSAIMNVSETELWCLGQVYEWDSMEALFGEATAKFRTPPDFVTLQSNELFEMKSAAKFISKHYKYGEPYPYNLSGIPEGIANELRNGTCDPQFFESWYTGTVKGMFNGIYGTQAQDVRRPSYKVERGELVIDDTTKVTAENYEDHEPGNLRVLYTYGLRIVGGSRMHMVISMELLYRGLGDRTRVLGGDTDSMKVSCDADVSDDMLAKALEPIADASKAAIDSTMSRIRRNWPDKASSLKGIGSFDIENRGEHYPWHIELWNKCRVSWDGERAHVTCAGLRRPIGETNIETVITSLINAGYPIEEVLQEAIGYN
;
A
#
# COMPACT_ATOMS: atom_id res chain seq x y z
N ARG A 1 -15.35 15.10 -12.09
CA ARG A 1 -16.75 15.21 -11.61
C ARG A 1 -17.75 14.53 -12.54
N MET A 2 -17.64 14.66 -13.89
CA MET A 2 -18.54 13.97 -14.83
C MET A 2 -18.42 12.46 -14.76
N ALA A 3 -17.22 11.89 -14.93
CA ALA A 3 -17.00 10.44 -14.87
C ALA A 3 -17.45 9.81 -13.53
N ARG A 4 -17.23 10.49 -12.40
CA ARG A 4 -17.71 10.03 -11.08
C ARG A 4 -19.25 10.01 -11.00
N ARG A 5 -19.95 10.98 -11.65
CA ARG A 5 -21.41 10.98 -11.73
C ARG A 5 -21.95 9.85 -12.61
N GLU A 6 -21.27 9.54 -13.72
CA GLU A 6 -21.65 8.46 -14.64
C GLU A 6 -21.50 7.11 -13.99
N ILE A 7 -20.36 6.83 -13.33
CA ILE A 7 -20.11 5.57 -12.63
C ILE A 7 -21.08 5.41 -11.44
N GLY A 8 -21.24 6.44 -10.62
CA GLY A 8 -22.18 6.42 -9.48
C GLY A 8 -23.64 6.25 -9.88
N SER A 9 -24.00 6.56 -11.15
CA SER A 9 -25.34 6.40 -11.70
C SER A 9 -25.64 5.00 -12.22
N ILE A 10 -24.64 4.10 -12.27
CA ILE A 10 -24.82 2.71 -12.73
C ILE A 10 -25.87 2.02 -11.88
N THR A 11 -26.83 1.39 -12.55
CA THR A 11 -27.87 0.62 -11.86
C THR A 11 -27.32 -0.76 -11.51
N VAL A 12 -27.19 -1.03 -10.23
CA VAL A 12 -26.73 -2.34 -9.71
C VAL A 12 -27.90 -3.23 -9.26
N GLY A 13 -29.14 -2.74 -9.29
CA GLY A 13 -30.31 -3.53 -8.93
C GLY A 13 -31.57 -2.68 -8.78
N LYS A 14 -32.62 -3.30 -8.21
CA LYS A 14 -33.83 -2.61 -7.75
C LYS A 14 -34.07 -3.00 -6.28
N ARG A 15 -34.42 -2.00 -5.47
CA ARG A 15 -34.87 -2.21 -4.09
C ARG A 15 -36.18 -1.47 -3.89
N ASP A 16 -37.19 -2.14 -3.35
CA ASP A 16 -38.56 -1.59 -3.16
C ASP A 16 -39.14 -0.99 -4.45
N GLY A 17 -38.90 -1.65 -5.60
CA GLY A 17 -39.33 -1.19 -6.92
C GLY A 17 -38.57 0.00 -7.49
N LYS A 18 -37.65 0.63 -6.72
CA LYS A 18 -36.83 1.77 -7.15
C LYS A 18 -35.46 1.31 -7.65
N ARG A 19 -34.94 2.04 -8.61
CA ARG A 19 -33.59 1.83 -9.16
C ARG A 19 -32.54 2.07 -8.06
N LEU A 20 -31.73 1.04 -7.75
CA LEU A 20 -30.58 1.14 -6.86
C LEU A 20 -29.34 1.48 -7.69
N THR A 21 -28.77 2.65 -7.47
CA THR A 21 -27.51 3.06 -8.10
C THR A 21 -26.33 2.59 -7.27
N LEU A 22 -25.15 2.50 -7.90
CA LEU A 22 -23.91 2.10 -7.26
C LEU A 22 -23.60 2.96 -6.03
N ASP A 23 -23.68 4.29 -6.15
CA ASP A 23 -23.47 5.21 -5.03
C ASP A 23 -24.42 4.95 -3.86
N LYS A 24 -25.69 4.70 -4.14
CA LYS A 24 -26.67 4.36 -3.09
C LYS A 24 -26.38 3.03 -2.43
N ALA A 25 -26.05 2.00 -3.23
CA ALA A 25 -25.69 0.69 -2.70
C ALA A 25 -24.46 0.78 -1.80
N PHE A 26 -23.44 1.54 -2.20
CA PHE A 26 -22.24 1.77 -1.41
C PHE A 26 -22.55 2.52 -0.10
N MET A 27 -23.31 3.62 -0.18
CA MET A 27 -23.69 4.39 1.02
C MET A 27 -24.56 3.56 1.99
N GLU A 28 -25.47 2.74 1.49
CA GLU A 28 -26.27 1.83 2.32
C GLU A 28 -25.42 0.76 2.99
N HIS A 29 -24.44 0.20 2.25
CA HIS A 29 -23.48 -0.75 2.82
C HIS A 29 -22.65 -0.11 3.93
N CYS A 30 -22.09 1.07 3.69
CA CYS A 30 -21.34 1.81 4.71
C CYS A 30 -22.19 2.14 5.96
N LYS A 31 -23.50 2.27 5.80
CA LYS A 31 -24.43 2.52 6.92
C LYS A 31 -24.88 1.26 7.67
N SER A 32 -24.65 0.08 7.13
CA SER A 32 -25.12 -1.19 7.72
C SER A 32 -24.18 -1.75 8.79
N GLU A 33 -22.92 -1.28 8.85
CA GLU A 33 -21.99 -1.70 9.90
C GLU A 33 -22.25 -0.91 11.20
N ASP A 34 -22.15 -1.60 12.33
CA ASP A 34 -22.20 -0.94 13.64
C ASP A 34 -21.03 0.05 13.75
N ALA A 35 -21.33 1.27 14.16
CA ALA A 35 -20.30 2.28 14.33
C ALA A 35 -19.31 1.82 15.40
N PRO A 36 -17.99 1.84 15.13
CA PRO A 36 -17.00 1.49 16.14
C PRO A 36 -17.06 2.49 17.30
N THR A 37 -16.74 2.05 18.51
CA THR A 37 -16.48 2.98 19.62
C THR A 37 -15.29 3.87 19.31
N PHE A 38 -15.15 5.00 20.00
CA PHE A 38 -13.99 5.89 19.83
C PHE A 38 -12.66 5.14 20.02
N THR A 39 -12.59 4.25 21.02
CA THR A 39 -11.40 3.42 21.29
C THR A 39 -11.07 2.50 20.11
N GLN A 40 -12.05 1.80 19.57
CA GLN A 40 -11.88 0.94 18.39
C GLN A 40 -11.48 1.75 17.15
N TYR A 41 -12.13 2.90 16.92
CA TYR A 41 -11.76 3.80 15.83
C TYR A 41 -10.30 4.27 15.95
N ALA A 42 -9.90 4.71 17.15
CA ALA A 42 -8.54 5.21 17.40
C ALA A 42 -7.50 4.11 17.21
N LEU A 43 -7.77 2.88 17.69
CA LEU A 43 -6.91 1.72 17.46
C LEU A 43 -6.79 1.38 15.97
N ARG A 44 -7.90 1.27 15.25
CA ARG A 44 -7.89 0.97 13.81
C ARG A 44 -7.09 2.01 13.02
N LYS A 45 -7.30 3.29 13.36
CA LYS A 45 -6.52 4.39 12.77
C LYS A 45 -5.02 4.26 13.06
N ALA A 46 -4.65 3.88 14.27
CA ALA A 46 -3.27 3.69 14.68
C ALA A 46 -2.61 2.48 13.99
N CYS A 47 -3.36 1.41 13.71
CA CYS A 47 -2.89 0.26 12.94
C CYS A 47 -2.58 0.58 11.47
N PHE A 48 -3.13 1.67 10.91
CA PHE A 48 -2.93 1.99 9.50
C PHE A 48 -1.48 2.40 9.21
N ARG A 49 -0.83 1.72 8.25
CA ARG A 49 0.59 1.95 7.88
C ARG A 49 0.64 2.57 6.50
N GLY A 50 0.25 2.90 5.69
CA GLY A 50 0.50 3.35 4.31
C GLY A 50 1.22 2.30 3.46
N GLY A 51 1.48 2.62 2.23
CA GLY A 51 2.21 1.75 1.31
C GLY A 51 3.62 1.41 1.81
N PHE A 52 4.11 0.24 1.47
CA PHE A 52 5.45 -0.19 1.84
C PHE A 52 6.49 0.49 0.94
N THR A 53 7.15 1.51 1.47
CA THR A 53 8.26 2.20 0.81
C THR A 53 9.53 1.93 1.58
N PHE A 54 10.61 1.58 0.90
CA PHE A 54 11.87 1.23 1.55
C PHE A 54 13.06 1.44 0.62
N THR A 55 14.24 1.58 1.22
CA THR A 55 15.56 1.50 0.61
C THR A 55 16.32 0.41 1.33
N ALA A 56 17.00 -0.47 0.60
CA ALA A 56 17.85 -1.49 1.17
C ALA A 56 19.15 -0.87 1.69
N ALA A 57 19.38 -0.95 3.00
CA ALA A 57 20.55 -0.32 3.61
C ALA A 57 21.88 -0.91 3.13
N ALA A 58 21.88 -2.17 2.72
CA ALA A 58 23.08 -2.86 2.24
C ALA A 58 23.65 -2.29 0.93
N THR A 59 22.81 -1.64 0.12
CA THR A 59 23.19 -1.07 -1.19
C THR A 59 22.83 0.39 -1.35
N ALA A 60 22.37 1.03 -0.28
CA ALA A 60 22.02 2.44 -0.32
C ALA A 60 23.23 3.30 -0.71
N SER A 61 23.01 4.19 -1.68
CA SER A 61 24.03 5.06 -2.24
C SER A 61 25.16 4.34 -3.03
N GLU A 62 24.98 3.07 -3.33
CA GLU A 62 25.86 2.35 -4.26
C GLU A 62 25.28 2.37 -5.67
N VAL A 63 26.14 2.57 -6.67
CA VAL A 63 25.78 2.40 -8.08
C VAL A 63 25.80 0.91 -8.40
N VAL A 64 24.67 0.37 -8.77
CA VAL A 64 24.51 -1.06 -9.10
C VAL A 64 24.13 -1.24 -10.56
N GLN A 65 24.50 -2.39 -11.12
CA GLN A 65 24.25 -2.73 -12.52
C GLN A 65 23.13 -3.73 -12.68
N ASN A 66 22.61 -3.84 -13.92
CA ASN A 66 21.64 -4.83 -14.35
C ASN A 66 20.41 -4.87 -13.44
N VAL A 67 19.70 -3.75 -13.37
CA VAL A 67 18.57 -3.56 -12.45
C VAL A 67 17.24 -3.65 -13.19
N VAL A 68 16.39 -4.56 -12.73
CA VAL A 68 15.01 -4.74 -13.18
C VAL A 68 14.07 -3.93 -12.30
N SER A 69 13.08 -3.29 -12.90
CA SER A 69 11.95 -2.69 -12.20
C SER A 69 10.74 -3.60 -12.30
N LEU A 70 10.34 -4.16 -11.18
CA LEU A 70 9.14 -5.00 -11.07
C LEU A 70 8.00 -4.15 -10.50
N ASP A 71 6.85 -4.11 -11.17
CA ASP A 71 5.65 -3.39 -10.75
C ASP A 71 4.45 -4.34 -10.68
N VAL A 72 3.71 -4.32 -9.58
CA VAL A 72 2.52 -5.17 -9.43
C VAL A 72 1.32 -4.51 -10.08
N THR A 73 0.78 -5.15 -11.08
CA THR A 73 -0.39 -4.64 -11.80
C THR A 73 -1.57 -4.45 -10.88
N SER A 74 -1.89 -3.17 -10.58
CA SER A 74 -3.08 -2.78 -9.82
C SER A 74 -3.17 -3.42 -8.43
N MET A 75 -2.08 -3.38 -7.66
CA MET A 75 -1.90 -3.97 -6.35
C MET A 75 -3.12 -3.84 -5.42
N HIS A 76 -3.59 -2.62 -5.15
CA HIS A 76 -4.71 -2.41 -4.22
C HIS A 76 -6.01 -3.06 -4.70
N HIS A 77 -6.24 -3.12 -6.01
CA HIS A 77 -7.42 -3.77 -6.58
C HIS A 77 -7.38 -5.28 -6.47
N THR A 78 -6.19 -5.87 -6.39
CA THR A 78 -6.01 -7.28 -6.03
C THR A 78 -6.69 -7.58 -4.70
N PHE A 79 -6.50 -6.71 -3.71
CA PHE A 79 -7.04 -6.91 -2.36
C PHE A 79 -8.49 -6.47 -2.21
N ILE A 80 -8.96 -5.50 -3.00
CA ILE A 80 -10.38 -5.16 -3.07
C ILE A 80 -11.20 -6.34 -3.62
N ASN A 81 -10.69 -7.01 -4.65
CA ASN A 81 -11.42 -8.07 -5.36
C ASN A 81 -11.12 -9.46 -4.82
N GLY A 82 -9.91 -9.69 -4.33
CA GLY A 82 -9.41 -11.01 -3.96
C GLY A 82 -9.41 -11.31 -2.46
N ARG A 83 -9.94 -10.42 -1.60
CA ARG A 83 -9.90 -10.64 -0.16
C ARG A 83 -11.27 -10.64 0.48
N GLN A 84 -11.46 -11.54 1.44
CA GLN A 84 -12.58 -11.48 2.37
C GLN A 84 -12.33 -10.38 3.40
N MET A 85 -13.38 -9.65 3.75
CA MET A 85 -13.34 -8.51 4.67
C MET A 85 -13.85 -8.91 6.05
N PRO A 86 -13.10 -8.61 7.12
CA PRO A 86 -13.56 -8.90 8.49
C PRO A 86 -14.63 -7.91 8.93
N GLU A 87 -15.58 -8.39 9.74
CA GLU A 87 -16.66 -7.60 10.31
C GLU A 87 -16.93 -8.00 11.77
N ASP A 88 -17.74 -7.20 12.49
CA ASP A 88 -18.19 -7.47 13.86
C ASP A 88 -17.03 -7.70 14.85
N PHE A 89 -16.09 -6.79 14.90
CA PHE A 89 -14.99 -6.85 15.88
C PHE A 89 -15.49 -6.63 17.30
N VAL A 90 -14.98 -7.43 18.22
CA VAL A 90 -15.22 -7.32 19.65
C VAL A 90 -13.92 -7.15 20.42
N VAL A 91 -13.93 -6.32 21.46
CA VAL A 91 -12.77 -6.19 22.36
C VAL A 91 -12.60 -7.52 23.12
N VAL A 92 -11.37 -8.00 23.15
CA VAL A 92 -11.02 -9.29 23.78
C VAL A 92 -10.04 -9.08 24.93
N SER A 93 -9.86 -10.11 25.78
CA SER A 93 -8.85 -10.07 26.83
C SER A 93 -7.43 -10.04 26.25
N ASN A 94 -6.46 -9.52 27.01
CA ASN A 94 -5.06 -9.53 26.57
C ASN A 94 -4.55 -10.96 26.35
N HIS A 95 -4.94 -11.90 27.24
CA HIS A 95 -4.58 -13.31 27.09
C HIS A 95 -5.12 -13.92 25.78
N ASP A 96 -6.38 -13.68 25.43
CA ASP A 96 -6.93 -14.17 24.16
C ASP A 96 -6.23 -13.51 22.97
N MET A 97 -5.88 -12.24 23.11
CA MET A 97 -5.14 -11.52 22.08
C MET A 97 -3.73 -12.08 21.87
N ASP A 98 -3.02 -12.46 22.95
CA ASP A 98 -1.71 -13.13 22.86
C ASP A 98 -1.85 -14.47 22.11
N VAL A 99 -2.86 -15.27 22.42
CA VAL A 99 -3.16 -16.54 21.72
C VAL A 99 -3.43 -16.30 20.23
N PHE A 100 -4.21 -15.28 19.88
CA PHE A 100 -4.47 -14.95 18.47
C PHE A 100 -3.21 -14.47 17.76
N ALA A 101 -2.41 -13.65 18.43
CA ALA A 101 -1.17 -13.14 17.87
C ALA A 101 -0.17 -14.27 17.59
N GLU A 102 0.01 -15.20 18.51
CA GLU A 102 0.86 -16.39 18.31
C GLU A 102 0.38 -17.24 17.12
N ARG A 103 -0.92 -17.52 17.02
CA ARG A 103 -1.49 -18.27 15.86
C ARG A 103 -1.24 -17.58 14.52
N ILE A 104 -1.32 -16.25 14.47
CA ILE A 104 -1.04 -15.48 13.26
C ILE A 104 0.44 -15.61 12.90
N LEU A 105 1.34 -15.45 13.87
CA LEU A 105 2.79 -15.55 13.68
C LEU A 105 3.23 -16.95 13.24
N ASP A 106 2.59 -17.98 13.76
CA ASP A 106 2.88 -19.38 13.42
C ASP A 106 2.32 -19.82 12.06
N THR A 107 1.53 -18.95 11.39
CA THR A 107 0.95 -19.26 10.08
C THR A 107 2.05 -19.37 9.02
N PRO A 108 2.28 -20.55 8.41
CA PRO A 108 3.32 -20.72 7.40
C PRO A 108 3.02 -19.90 6.13
N MET A 109 4.06 -19.41 5.46
CA MET A 109 3.91 -18.64 4.21
C MET A 109 3.15 -19.45 3.14
N GLN A 110 3.38 -20.76 3.05
CA GLN A 110 2.66 -21.62 2.10
C GLN A 110 1.16 -21.63 2.39
N TYR A 111 0.75 -21.68 3.67
CA TYR A 111 -0.67 -21.58 4.04
C TYR A 111 -1.27 -20.23 3.64
N VAL A 112 -0.51 -19.13 3.80
CA VAL A 112 -0.93 -17.80 3.37
C VAL A 112 -1.13 -17.74 1.86
N LEU A 113 -0.26 -18.37 1.06
CA LEU A 113 -0.40 -18.46 -0.40
C LEU A 113 -1.62 -19.30 -0.81
N ASP A 114 -1.82 -20.45 -0.18
CA ASP A 114 -2.92 -21.37 -0.48
C ASP A 114 -4.30 -20.79 -0.09
N ASN A 115 -4.34 -19.87 0.90
CA ASN A 115 -5.54 -19.23 1.42
C ASN A 115 -5.51 -17.70 1.25
N TYR A 116 -5.04 -17.22 0.11
CA TYR A 116 -4.69 -15.83 -0.11
C TYR A 116 -5.87 -14.85 0.05
N ASP A 117 -7.09 -15.28 -0.18
CA ASP A 117 -8.33 -14.53 0.06
C ASP A 117 -8.64 -14.35 1.57
N ARG A 118 -8.26 -15.34 2.40
CA ARG A 118 -8.43 -15.35 3.85
C ARG A 118 -7.28 -16.10 4.54
N PRO A 119 -6.07 -15.49 4.63
CA PRO A 119 -4.88 -16.19 5.13
C PRO A 119 -4.88 -16.46 6.64
N PHE A 120 -5.80 -15.84 7.39
CA PHE A 120 -5.92 -16.02 8.84
C PHE A 120 -7.36 -16.32 9.23
N ASP A 121 -7.55 -17.20 10.22
CA ASP A 121 -8.88 -17.56 10.76
C ASP A 121 -9.48 -16.43 11.60
N VAL A 122 -8.65 -15.56 12.13
CA VAL A 122 -9.01 -14.41 12.95
C VAL A 122 -8.39 -13.15 12.38
N ALA A 123 -9.15 -12.06 12.34
CA ALA A 123 -8.63 -10.73 12.12
C ALA A 123 -8.50 -10.01 13.46
N ILE A 124 -7.44 -9.25 13.63
CA ILE A 124 -7.17 -8.48 14.84
C ILE A 124 -6.79 -7.04 14.52
N HIS A 125 -7.08 -6.15 15.47
CA HIS A 125 -6.39 -4.89 15.64
C HIS A 125 -5.87 -4.88 17.07
N ALA A 126 -4.56 -4.80 17.24
CA ALA A 126 -3.94 -4.97 18.54
C ALA A 126 -2.85 -3.93 18.81
N ARG A 127 -2.71 -3.56 20.06
CA ARG A 127 -1.57 -2.84 20.60
C ARG A 127 -0.68 -3.84 21.32
N ILE A 128 0.53 -4.04 20.81
CA ILE A 128 1.44 -5.10 21.25
C ILE A 128 2.79 -4.49 21.64
N ARG A 129 3.34 -4.96 22.76
CA ARG A 129 4.71 -4.70 23.19
C ARG A 129 5.61 -5.81 22.67
N PHE A 130 6.77 -5.42 22.18
CA PHE A 130 7.85 -6.31 21.76
C PHE A 130 9.11 -5.92 22.51
N ASP A 131 9.80 -6.87 23.12
CA ASP A 131 11.07 -6.65 23.81
C ASP A 131 12.22 -7.13 22.93
N ASN A 132 13.27 -6.30 22.82
CA ASN A 132 14.47 -6.56 22.04
C ASN A 132 14.17 -6.87 20.56
N ILE A 133 13.32 -6.06 19.93
CA ILE A 133 12.95 -6.20 18.53
C ILE A 133 14.14 -5.82 17.63
N ARG A 134 14.44 -6.67 16.62
CA ARG A 134 15.52 -6.47 15.66
C ARG A 134 15.24 -7.23 14.37
N LEU A 135 15.95 -6.90 13.29
CA LEU A 135 15.84 -7.66 12.04
C LEU A 135 16.17 -9.14 12.30
N ARG A 136 15.37 -10.02 11.71
CA ARG A 136 15.50 -11.48 11.83
C ARG A 136 16.74 -11.95 11.07
N LYS A 137 17.71 -12.47 11.78
CA LYS A 137 18.99 -12.93 11.22
C LYS A 137 18.80 -14.04 10.18
N GLY A 138 19.60 -13.96 9.12
CA GLY A 138 19.67 -14.99 8.07
C GLY A 138 18.51 -14.93 7.05
N THR A 139 17.62 -13.96 7.14
CA THR A 139 16.58 -13.71 6.13
C THR A 139 17.09 -12.79 5.03
N CYS A 140 16.35 -12.71 3.92
CA CYS A 140 16.61 -11.71 2.88
C CYS A 140 16.56 -10.27 3.43
N PHE A 141 15.71 -10.00 4.41
CA PHE A 141 15.55 -8.69 5.03
C PHE A 141 16.81 -8.25 5.79
N ASP A 142 17.42 -9.16 6.55
CA ASP A 142 18.70 -8.91 7.23
C ASP A 142 19.84 -8.71 6.22
N LYS A 143 19.95 -9.59 5.22
CA LYS A 143 20.99 -9.50 4.19
C LYS A 143 20.93 -8.23 3.35
N TRP A 144 19.74 -7.82 2.96
CA TRP A 144 19.54 -6.62 2.14
C TRP A 144 19.40 -5.34 2.99
N GLY A 145 19.28 -5.49 4.31
CA GLY A 145 19.06 -4.38 5.22
C GLY A 145 17.71 -3.71 4.97
N ILE A 146 16.63 -4.50 4.82
CA ILE A 146 15.27 -4.00 4.58
C ILE A 146 14.46 -4.12 5.85
N ALA A 147 14.03 -2.98 6.39
CA ALA A 147 13.16 -2.90 7.56
C ALA A 147 11.73 -2.47 7.17
N LEU A 148 10.75 -2.99 7.89
CA LEU A 148 9.32 -2.84 7.55
C LEU A 148 8.70 -1.58 8.15
N GLU A 149 8.93 -1.31 9.45
CA GLU A 149 8.16 -0.33 10.21
C GLU A 149 8.64 1.11 9.98
N PRO A 150 7.74 2.03 9.55
CA PRO A 150 8.11 3.40 9.25
C PRO A 150 8.38 4.21 10.53
N ALA A 151 9.51 4.89 10.59
CA ALA A 151 9.92 5.76 11.70
C ALA A 151 8.89 6.87 11.99
N SER A 152 8.11 7.29 10.98
CA SER A 152 7.07 8.32 11.14
C SER A 152 5.91 7.90 12.04
N LYS A 153 5.74 6.61 12.32
CA LYS A 153 4.73 6.09 13.25
C LYS A 153 5.15 6.24 14.71
N PHE A 154 6.45 6.30 14.97
CA PHE A 154 6.99 6.40 16.31
C PHE A 154 7.13 7.86 16.72
N LYS A 155 6.60 8.21 17.89
CA LYS A 155 6.87 9.51 18.49
C LYS A 155 8.21 9.47 19.21
N LYS A 156 9.22 10.10 18.63
CA LYS A 156 10.58 10.17 19.19
C LYS A 156 10.65 10.83 20.58
N GLU A 157 9.68 11.67 20.92
CA GLU A 157 9.60 12.43 22.18
C GLU A 157 9.00 11.62 23.32
N LEU A 158 8.39 10.47 23.01
CA LEU A 158 7.73 9.60 23.98
C LEU A 158 8.60 8.36 24.17
N MET A 159 9.60 8.49 25.03
CA MET A 159 10.40 7.35 25.49
C MET A 159 9.61 6.54 26.50
N TYR A 160 9.50 5.26 26.26
CA TYR A 160 8.97 4.29 27.19
C TYR A 160 9.93 4.18 28.40
N GLN A 161 9.43 4.38 29.61
CA GLN A 161 10.24 4.17 30.82
C GLN A 161 10.06 2.72 31.30
N GLU A 162 11.15 1.97 31.35
CA GLU A 162 11.18 0.63 31.93
C GLU A 162 10.99 0.69 33.46
N GLY A 163 10.28 -0.30 34.01
CA GLY A 163 10.31 -0.53 35.45
C GLY A 163 8.98 -0.64 36.17
N PHE A 164 7.94 -1.17 35.51
CA PHE A 164 6.61 -1.31 36.13
C PHE A 164 6.29 -2.76 36.53
N GLY A 165 5.80 -2.97 37.74
CA GLY A 165 5.39 -4.27 38.26
C GLY A 165 4.03 -4.76 37.71
N GLU A 166 3.66 -6.00 38.05
CA GLU A 166 2.49 -6.69 37.47
C GLU A 166 1.15 -6.02 37.81
N ASP A 167 1.00 -5.44 39.00
CA ASP A 167 -0.20 -4.71 39.40
C ASP A 167 -0.33 -3.32 38.75
N GLU A 168 0.77 -2.79 38.24
CA GLU A 168 0.79 -1.54 37.50
C GLU A 168 0.46 -1.73 36.00
N ARG A 169 0.54 -2.95 35.47
CA ARG A 169 0.28 -3.23 34.04
C ARG A 169 -1.16 -2.93 33.64
N ASN A 170 -2.14 -3.22 34.47
CA ASN A 170 -3.54 -2.89 34.21
C ASN A 170 -3.81 -1.37 34.27
N LEU A 171 -3.14 -0.68 35.20
CA LEU A 171 -3.13 0.78 35.26
C LEU A 171 -2.35 1.41 34.10
N LEU A 172 -1.32 0.73 33.59
CA LEU A 172 -0.51 1.15 32.46
C LEU A 172 -1.27 1.10 31.14
N GLN A 173 -2.19 0.19 30.95
CA GLN A 173 -3.00 0.12 29.73
C GLN A 173 -3.73 1.46 29.53
N ASP A 174 -4.45 1.92 30.52
CA ASP A 174 -5.13 3.22 30.50
C ASP A 174 -4.15 4.40 30.57
N ASN A 175 -3.09 4.30 31.36
CA ASN A 175 -2.08 5.34 31.48
C ASN A 175 -1.18 5.44 30.25
N CYS A 176 -0.83 4.32 29.63
CA CYS A 176 -0.07 4.30 28.38
C CYS A 176 -0.86 4.99 27.26
N ILE A 177 -2.16 4.71 27.14
CA ILE A 177 -3.03 5.40 26.17
C ILE A 177 -3.20 6.88 26.53
N ARG A 178 -3.34 7.23 27.80
CA ARG A 178 -3.45 8.63 28.25
C ARG A 178 -2.15 9.41 28.04
N GLN A 179 -1.00 8.79 28.31
CA GLN A 179 0.31 9.43 28.22
C GLN A 179 0.83 9.50 26.77
N TYR A 180 0.72 8.41 26.02
CA TYR A 180 1.30 8.28 24.68
C TYR A 180 0.26 8.32 23.57
N GLY A 181 -1.04 8.33 23.90
CA GLY A 181 -2.11 8.18 22.95
C GLY A 181 -1.99 6.85 22.21
N TRP A 182 -2.46 6.82 20.97
CA TRP A 182 -2.39 5.66 20.09
C TRP A 182 -1.15 5.63 19.19
N HIS A 183 -0.11 6.41 19.53
CA HIS A 183 1.14 6.40 18.77
C HIS A 183 1.97 5.15 19.09
N ASP A 184 2.73 4.70 18.11
CA ASP A 184 3.78 3.74 18.36
C ASP A 184 4.91 4.41 19.14
N VAL A 185 5.55 3.67 20.04
CA VAL A 185 6.67 4.13 20.87
C VAL A 185 7.77 3.09 20.85
N ALA A 186 9.02 3.53 20.94
CA ALA A 186 10.16 2.64 21.01
C ALA A 186 11.24 3.23 21.91
N ASN A 187 11.88 2.37 22.70
CA ASN A 187 12.96 2.72 23.61
C ASN A 187 14.30 2.26 23.02
N ASN A 188 15.34 3.11 23.15
CA ASN A 188 16.68 2.87 22.62
C ASN A 188 16.66 2.35 21.18
N ALA A 189 15.87 3.03 20.32
CA ALA A 189 15.61 2.58 18.96
C ALA A 189 16.66 3.10 17.98
N PHE A 190 17.06 2.23 17.04
CA PHE A 190 17.87 2.60 15.89
C PHE A 190 17.00 2.67 14.64
N PHE A 191 16.94 3.85 14.06
CA PHE A 191 16.25 4.12 12.80
C PHE A 191 17.24 4.48 11.70
N ALA A 192 17.08 3.87 10.54
CA ALA A 192 17.81 4.25 9.33
C ALA A 192 16.85 4.21 8.12
N PHE A 193 17.11 5.03 7.10
CA PHE A 193 16.28 5.15 5.89
C PHE A 193 14.78 5.27 6.21
N GLY A 194 14.44 6.01 7.29
CA GLY A 194 13.06 6.20 7.73
C GLY A 194 12.37 4.94 8.27
N LYS A 195 13.12 3.92 8.70
CA LYS A 195 12.63 2.63 9.19
C LYS A 195 13.24 2.26 10.54
N LEU A 196 12.50 1.46 11.34
CA LEU A 196 12.97 0.87 12.59
C LEU A 196 13.80 -0.39 12.28
N TYR A 197 15.05 -0.42 12.69
CA TYR A 197 15.93 -1.59 12.55
C TYR A 197 16.02 -2.41 13.83
N ARG A 198 16.03 -1.75 14.98
CA ARG A 198 16.03 -2.38 16.29
C ARG A 198 15.53 -1.44 17.37
N ALA A 199 15.04 -1.99 18.48
CA ALA A 199 14.78 -1.28 19.72
C ALA A 199 14.88 -2.24 20.90
N ASP A 200 15.25 -1.76 22.09
CA ASP A 200 15.24 -2.58 23.31
C ASP A 200 13.78 -2.94 23.67
N SER A 201 12.85 -2.02 23.46
CA SER A 201 11.42 -2.31 23.50
C SER A 201 10.66 -1.43 22.52
N ALA A 202 9.55 -1.95 21.98
CA ALA A 202 8.65 -1.20 21.12
C ALA A 202 7.19 -1.56 21.43
N ILE A 203 6.32 -0.55 21.45
CA ILE A 203 4.87 -0.76 21.51
C ILE A 203 4.31 -0.32 20.16
N MET A 204 3.66 -1.23 19.45
CA MET A 204 3.14 -1.00 18.10
C MET A 204 1.66 -1.36 18.01
N ASN A 205 0.94 -0.65 17.14
CA ASN A 205 -0.45 -0.95 16.81
C ASN A 205 -0.46 -1.70 15.48
N VAL A 206 -0.99 -2.91 15.45
CA VAL A 206 -0.90 -3.81 14.30
C VAL A 206 -2.23 -4.48 13.96
N SER A 207 -2.45 -4.76 12.68
CA SER A 207 -3.46 -5.72 12.22
C SER A 207 -2.85 -7.12 12.12
N GLU A 208 -3.67 -8.16 11.91
CA GLU A 208 -3.19 -9.53 11.69
C GLU A 208 -2.17 -9.63 10.57
N THR A 209 -2.41 -8.90 9.48
CA THR A 209 -1.52 -8.92 8.31
C THR A 209 -0.18 -8.25 8.61
N GLU A 210 -0.21 -7.09 9.33
CA GLU A 210 1.01 -6.41 9.75
C GLU A 210 1.80 -7.24 10.77
N LEU A 211 1.13 -7.86 11.72
CA LEU A 211 1.77 -8.72 12.71
C LEU A 211 2.48 -9.91 12.05
N TRP A 212 1.82 -10.56 11.09
CA TRP A 212 2.45 -11.64 10.33
C TRP A 212 3.68 -11.13 9.56
N CYS A 213 3.59 -9.99 8.88
CA CYS A 213 4.72 -9.38 8.18
C CYS A 213 5.87 -9.02 9.14
N LEU A 214 5.56 -8.50 10.34
CA LEU A 214 6.56 -8.28 11.37
C LEU A 214 7.30 -9.58 11.71
N GLY A 215 6.58 -10.68 11.90
CA GLY A 215 7.17 -11.99 12.17
C GLY A 215 8.05 -12.53 11.05
N GLN A 216 7.87 -12.12 9.79
CA GLN A 216 8.78 -12.48 8.70
C GLN A 216 10.06 -11.63 8.72
N VAL A 217 9.96 -10.35 9.08
CA VAL A 217 11.05 -9.37 8.97
C VAL A 217 11.86 -9.24 10.26
N TYR A 218 11.20 -9.35 11.41
CA TYR A 218 11.81 -9.12 12.72
C TYR A 218 11.78 -10.39 13.59
N GLU A 219 12.64 -10.38 14.59
CA GLU A 219 12.62 -11.27 15.74
C GLU A 219 12.64 -10.44 17.03
N TRP A 220 12.15 -10.99 18.11
CA TRP A 220 12.09 -10.40 19.45
C TRP A 220 12.22 -11.47 20.52
N ASP A 221 12.53 -11.05 21.75
CA ASP A 221 12.72 -11.99 22.85
C ASP A 221 11.39 -12.33 23.55
N SER A 222 10.49 -11.34 23.68
CA SER A 222 9.14 -11.54 24.20
C SER A 222 8.14 -10.61 23.55
N MET A 223 6.86 -10.98 23.60
CA MET A 223 5.73 -10.24 23.07
C MET A 223 4.57 -10.29 24.07
N GLU A 224 3.86 -9.18 24.25
CA GLU A 224 2.70 -9.06 25.13
C GLU A 224 1.65 -8.14 24.51
N ALA A 225 0.41 -8.61 24.43
CA ALA A 225 -0.71 -7.78 24.01
C ALA A 225 -1.16 -6.87 25.17
N LEU A 226 -1.29 -5.58 24.87
CA LEU A 226 -1.73 -4.58 25.83
C LEU A 226 -3.22 -4.23 25.69
N PHE A 227 -3.75 -4.32 24.47
CA PHE A 227 -5.15 -4.05 24.13
C PHE A 227 -5.44 -4.58 22.74
N GLY A 228 -6.70 -5.00 22.47
CA GLY A 228 -7.09 -5.34 21.12
C GLY A 228 -8.55 -5.72 20.96
N GLU A 229 -8.94 -5.77 19.69
CA GLU A 229 -10.20 -6.30 19.22
C GLU A 229 -9.96 -7.39 18.19
N ALA A 230 -10.86 -8.36 18.12
CA ALA A 230 -10.75 -9.50 17.21
C ALA A 230 -12.09 -9.88 16.61
N THR A 231 -12.05 -10.55 15.46
CA THR A 231 -13.21 -11.20 14.85
C THR A 231 -12.80 -12.45 14.08
N ALA A 232 -13.67 -13.46 14.09
CA ALA A 232 -13.59 -14.62 13.21
C ALA A 232 -14.62 -14.55 12.06
N LYS A 233 -15.38 -13.46 11.98
CA LYS A 233 -16.38 -13.26 10.93
C LYS A 233 -15.78 -12.56 9.75
N PHE A 234 -15.93 -13.16 8.58
CA PHE A 234 -15.48 -12.61 7.31
C PHE A 234 -16.60 -12.70 6.30
N ARG A 235 -16.66 -11.72 5.42
CA ARG A 235 -17.55 -11.73 4.28
C ARG A 235 -16.81 -11.38 2.99
N THR A 236 -17.32 -11.84 1.90
CA THR A 236 -16.87 -11.38 0.58
C THR A 236 -17.31 -9.93 0.37
N PRO A 237 -16.49 -9.11 -0.29
CA PRO A 237 -16.91 -7.75 -0.65
C PRO A 237 -18.24 -7.76 -1.40
N PRO A 238 -19.10 -6.77 -1.17
CA PRO A 238 -20.35 -6.66 -1.93
C PRO A 238 -20.11 -6.59 -3.43
N ASP A 239 -21.00 -7.21 -4.23
CA ASP A 239 -20.84 -7.27 -5.68
C ASP A 239 -20.64 -5.89 -6.34
N PHE A 240 -21.29 -4.84 -5.83
CA PHE A 240 -21.15 -3.50 -6.38
C PHE A 240 -19.74 -2.92 -6.22
N VAL A 241 -19.01 -3.27 -5.15
CA VAL A 241 -17.60 -2.84 -4.94
C VAL A 241 -16.72 -3.45 -6.02
N THR A 242 -16.88 -4.76 -6.27
CA THR A 242 -16.17 -5.48 -7.33
C THR A 242 -16.53 -4.95 -8.71
N LEU A 243 -17.81 -4.71 -8.99
CA LEU A 243 -18.28 -4.16 -10.28
C LEU A 243 -17.67 -2.78 -10.55
N GLN A 244 -17.67 -1.89 -9.55
CA GLN A 244 -17.06 -0.57 -9.67
C GLN A 244 -15.54 -0.66 -9.89
N SER A 245 -14.87 -1.55 -9.15
CA SER A 245 -13.45 -1.81 -9.31
C SER A 245 -13.12 -2.28 -10.73
N ASN A 246 -13.93 -3.18 -11.29
CA ASN A 246 -13.75 -3.69 -12.64
C ASN A 246 -13.92 -2.62 -13.72
N GLU A 247 -14.99 -1.82 -13.64
CA GLU A 247 -15.24 -0.75 -14.61
C GLU A 247 -14.11 0.29 -14.60
N LEU A 248 -13.61 0.65 -13.41
CA LEU A 248 -12.47 1.56 -13.29
C LEU A 248 -11.16 0.93 -13.78
N PHE A 249 -10.99 -0.38 -13.60
CA PHE A 249 -9.82 -1.10 -14.13
C PHE A 249 -9.83 -1.14 -15.67
N GLU A 250 -10.98 -1.41 -16.30
CA GLU A 250 -11.12 -1.36 -17.75
C GLU A 250 -10.80 0.03 -18.29
N MET A 251 -11.38 1.08 -17.68
CA MET A 251 -11.10 2.46 -18.05
C MET A 251 -9.61 2.80 -17.90
N LYS A 252 -8.98 2.42 -16.79
CA LYS A 252 -7.55 2.63 -16.53
C LYS A 252 -6.70 1.90 -17.57
N SER A 253 -7.05 0.66 -17.89
CA SER A 253 -6.29 -0.17 -18.84
C SER A 253 -6.36 0.41 -20.24
N ALA A 254 -7.55 0.76 -20.74
CA ALA A 254 -7.73 1.41 -22.03
C ALA A 254 -6.97 2.74 -22.09
N ALA A 255 -7.10 3.59 -21.06
CA ALA A 255 -6.41 4.87 -21.00
C ALA A 255 -4.88 4.73 -20.94
N LYS A 256 -4.35 3.68 -20.27
CA LYS A 256 -2.91 3.36 -20.24
C LYS A 256 -2.38 3.07 -21.64
N PHE A 257 -3.09 2.29 -22.45
CA PHE A 257 -2.70 1.99 -23.83
C PHE A 257 -2.70 3.24 -24.71
N ILE A 258 -3.72 4.08 -24.59
CA ILE A 258 -3.82 5.33 -25.34
C ILE A 258 -2.69 6.31 -24.93
N SER A 259 -2.39 6.43 -23.64
CA SER A 259 -1.27 7.22 -23.14
C SER A 259 0.06 6.73 -23.71
N LYS A 260 0.29 5.42 -23.79
CA LYS A 260 1.49 4.84 -24.41
C LYS A 260 1.56 5.13 -25.91
N HIS A 261 0.42 5.11 -26.62
CA HIS A 261 0.37 5.51 -28.03
C HIS A 261 0.88 6.95 -28.21
N TYR A 262 0.38 7.89 -27.41
CA TYR A 262 0.82 9.29 -27.50
C TYR A 262 2.28 9.51 -27.13
N LYS A 263 2.80 8.74 -26.16
CA LYS A 263 4.20 8.90 -25.71
C LYS A 263 5.23 8.21 -26.60
N TYR A 264 4.88 7.05 -27.13
CA TYR A 264 5.84 6.13 -27.76
C TYR A 264 5.44 5.66 -29.16
N GLY A 265 4.29 6.12 -29.68
CA GLY A 265 3.77 5.65 -30.97
C GLY A 265 3.27 4.20 -30.96
N GLU A 266 3.10 3.58 -29.80
CA GLU A 266 2.57 2.23 -29.68
C GLU A 266 1.12 2.17 -30.18
N PRO A 267 0.69 1.12 -30.91
CA PRO A 267 -0.70 0.99 -31.34
C PRO A 267 -1.61 0.84 -30.12
N TYR A 268 -2.75 1.52 -30.10
CA TYR A 268 -3.75 1.31 -29.06
C TYR A 268 -4.95 0.54 -29.60
N PRO A 269 -5.64 -0.24 -28.73
CA PRO A 269 -6.79 -1.02 -29.18
C PRO A 269 -7.92 -0.09 -29.64
N TYR A 270 -8.57 -0.45 -30.77
CA TYR A 270 -9.77 0.24 -31.26
C TYR A 270 -10.97 0.11 -30.30
N ASN A 271 -10.90 -0.80 -29.32
CA ASN A 271 -11.90 -0.95 -28.29
C ASN A 271 -11.71 0.11 -27.21
N LEU A 272 -12.55 1.13 -27.25
CA LEU A 272 -12.60 2.22 -26.27
C LEU A 272 -13.58 1.92 -25.11
N SER A 273 -13.81 0.65 -24.82
CA SER A 273 -14.67 0.22 -23.71
C SER A 273 -14.20 0.83 -22.40
N GLY A 274 -15.13 1.38 -21.64
CA GLY A 274 -14.82 2.07 -20.39
C GLY A 274 -14.34 3.53 -20.54
N ILE A 275 -13.99 4.00 -21.76
CA ILE A 275 -13.69 5.40 -22.00
C ILE A 275 -15.02 6.20 -22.14
N PRO A 276 -15.19 7.35 -21.46
CA PRO A 276 -16.36 8.19 -21.60
C PRO A 276 -16.64 8.57 -23.07
N GLU A 277 -17.89 8.48 -23.50
CA GLU A 277 -18.28 8.61 -24.91
C GLU A 277 -17.79 9.92 -25.57
N GLY A 278 -17.76 11.03 -24.83
CA GLY A 278 -17.20 12.30 -25.32
C GLY A 278 -15.74 12.18 -25.73
N ILE A 279 -14.90 11.60 -24.86
CA ILE A 279 -13.47 11.37 -25.14
C ILE A 279 -13.30 10.30 -26.22
N ALA A 280 -14.10 9.24 -26.19
CA ALA A 280 -14.05 8.18 -27.19
C ALA A 280 -14.35 8.71 -28.60
N ASN A 281 -15.28 9.64 -28.74
CA ASN A 281 -15.59 10.30 -30.02
C ASN A 281 -14.44 11.18 -30.52
N GLU A 282 -13.81 11.96 -29.63
CA GLU A 282 -12.64 12.75 -29.98
C GLU A 282 -11.47 11.85 -30.45
N LEU A 283 -11.25 10.71 -29.76
CA LEU A 283 -10.24 9.73 -30.14
C LEU A 283 -10.54 9.11 -31.52
N ARG A 284 -11.80 8.70 -31.78
CA ARG A 284 -12.22 8.16 -33.10
C ARG A 284 -12.03 9.17 -34.23
N ASN A 285 -12.25 10.43 -33.95
CA ASN A 285 -12.14 11.52 -34.92
C ASN A 285 -10.71 12.08 -35.05
N GLY A 286 -9.77 11.62 -34.23
CA GLY A 286 -8.39 12.12 -34.21
C GLY A 286 -8.28 13.59 -33.72
N THR A 287 -9.26 14.07 -32.98
CA THR A 287 -9.32 15.46 -32.46
C THR A 287 -8.97 15.57 -30.98
N CYS A 288 -8.70 14.44 -30.29
CA CYS A 288 -8.34 14.43 -28.89
C CYS A 288 -6.94 15.02 -28.67
N ASP A 289 -6.85 16.06 -27.83
CA ASP A 289 -5.58 16.64 -27.46
C ASP A 289 -4.78 15.68 -26.55
N PRO A 290 -3.53 15.30 -26.92
CA PRO A 290 -2.70 14.42 -26.12
C PRO A 290 -2.42 14.94 -24.71
N GLN A 291 -2.24 16.24 -24.50
CA GLN A 291 -1.98 16.84 -23.19
C GLN A 291 -3.22 16.78 -22.30
N PHE A 292 -4.38 17.08 -22.88
CA PHE A 292 -5.67 16.92 -22.18
C PHE A 292 -5.89 15.46 -21.77
N PHE A 293 -5.65 14.52 -22.69
CA PHE A 293 -5.82 13.09 -22.42
C PHE A 293 -4.92 12.61 -21.29
N GLU A 294 -3.63 12.97 -21.32
CA GLU A 294 -2.69 12.59 -20.26
C GLU A 294 -3.07 13.19 -18.91
N SER A 295 -3.50 14.45 -18.87
CA SER A 295 -4.00 15.10 -17.65
C SER A 295 -5.26 14.40 -17.11
N TRP A 296 -6.19 14.04 -18.00
CA TRP A 296 -7.40 13.30 -17.63
C TRP A 296 -7.05 11.90 -17.09
N TYR A 297 -6.17 11.17 -17.77
CA TYR A 297 -5.74 9.84 -17.35
C TYR A 297 -5.05 9.87 -15.98
N THR A 298 -4.04 10.74 -15.81
CA THR A 298 -3.26 10.80 -14.57
C THR A 298 -4.04 11.41 -13.40
N GLY A 299 -4.76 12.49 -13.64
CA GLY A 299 -5.49 13.23 -12.60
C GLY A 299 -6.85 12.63 -12.25
N THR A 300 -7.60 12.18 -13.25
CA THR A 300 -8.98 11.69 -13.05
C THR A 300 -9.03 10.17 -12.93
N VAL A 301 -8.57 9.44 -13.94
CA VAL A 301 -8.74 7.98 -13.99
C VAL A 301 -7.94 7.30 -12.89
N LYS A 302 -6.63 7.57 -12.80
CA LYS A 302 -5.80 7.03 -11.72
C LYS A 302 -6.25 7.50 -10.35
N GLY A 303 -6.68 8.77 -10.23
CA GLY A 303 -7.20 9.33 -8.99
C GLY A 303 -8.48 8.65 -8.52
N MET A 304 -9.43 8.37 -9.42
CA MET A 304 -10.67 7.64 -9.10
C MET A 304 -10.36 6.19 -8.74
N PHE A 305 -9.50 5.53 -9.51
CA PHE A 305 -9.09 4.15 -9.29
C PHE A 305 -8.45 3.99 -7.91
N ASN A 306 -7.47 4.83 -7.57
CA ASN A 306 -6.83 4.79 -6.27
C ASN A 306 -7.74 5.33 -5.14
N GLY A 307 -8.73 6.15 -5.47
CA GLY A 307 -9.70 6.69 -4.52
C GLY A 307 -10.61 5.64 -3.90
N ILE A 308 -10.81 4.47 -4.53
CA ILE A 308 -11.67 3.40 -3.98
C ILE A 308 -11.13 2.95 -2.62
N TYR A 309 -9.83 2.71 -2.48
CA TYR A 309 -9.26 2.33 -1.19
C TYR A 309 -8.91 3.53 -0.31
N GLY A 310 -8.44 4.62 -0.92
CA GLY A 310 -8.01 5.81 -0.18
C GLY A 310 -9.14 6.46 0.61
N THR A 311 -10.38 6.40 0.11
CA THR A 311 -11.55 6.88 0.84
C THR A 311 -11.91 6.02 2.05
N GLN A 312 -11.51 4.75 2.07
CA GLN A 312 -11.76 3.83 3.19
C GLN A 312 -10.87 4.11 4.40
N ALA A 313 -9.69 4.70 4.18
CA ALA A 313 -8.71 4.99 5.23
C ALA A 313 -8.57 6.50 5.51
N GLN A 314 -9.58 7.30 5.18
CA GLN A 314 -9.58 8.72 5.47
C GLN A 314 -9.96 9.00 6.92
N ASP A 315 -9.38 10.07 7.47
CA ASP A 315 -9.85 10.61 8.74
C ASP A 315 -11.31 11.06 8.64
N VAL A 316 -12.09 10.72 9.64
CA VAL A 316 -13.50 11.10 9.77
C VAL A 316 -13.65 12.62 9.70
N ARG A 317 -12.72 13.33 10.31
CA ARG A 317 -12.53 14.77 10.11
C ARG A 317 -11.05 15.05 9.84
N ARG A 318 -10.78 15.88 8.86
CA ARG A 318 -9.45 16.48 8.67
C ARG A 318 -9.34 17.69 9.59
N PRO A 319 -8.26 17.84 10.36
CA PRO A 319 -8.04 19.09 11.08
C PRO A 319 -8.07 20.25 10.07
N SER A 320 -8.89 21.24 10.34
CA SER A 320 -8.85 22.50 9.60
C SER A 320 -7.81 23.41 10.24
N TYR A 321 -7.30 24.33 9.45
CA TYR A 321 -6.36 25.33 9.93
C TYR A 321 -7.04 26.69 9.90
N LYS A 322 -6.84 27.47 10.95
CA LYS A 322 -7.26 28.88 11.01
C LYS A 322 -6.04 29.77 11.20
N VAL A 323 -6.16 31.00 10.77
CA VAL A 323 -5.11 32.00 11.01
C VAL A 323 -5.48 32.76 12.29
N GLU A 324 -4.65 32.62 13.32
CA GLU A 324 -4.76 33.39 14.55
C GLU A 324 -3.50 34.26 14.72
N ARG A 325 -3.69 35.56 14.85
CA ARG A 325 -2.60 36.55 15.02
C ARG A 325 -1.53 36.49 13.92
N GLY A 326 -1.90 36.07 12.70
CA GLY A 326 -0.97 35.94 11.58
C GLY A 326 -0.26 34.58 11.48
N GLU A 327 -0.49 33.68 12.42
CA GLU A 327 0.05 32.32 12.42
C GLU A 327 -1.02 31.30 12.02
N LEU A 328 -0.59 30.24 11.31
CA LEU A 328 -1.45 29.13 10.93
C LEU A 328 -1.53 28.15 12.09
N VAL A 329 -2.66 28.08 12.76
CA VAL A 329 -2.89 27.17 13.90
C VAL A 329 -3.94 26.12 13.55
N ILE A 330 -3.83 24.94 14.18
CA ILE A 330 -4.84 23.89 14.01
C ILE A 330 -6.11 24.35 14.72
N ASP A 331 -7.24 24.23 14.02
CA ASP A 331 -8.56 24.46 14.62
C ASP A 331 -8.96 23.23 15.44
N ASP A 332 -8.71 23.30 16.76
CA ASP A 332 -8.99 22.20 17.69
C ASP A 332 -10.48 21.81 17.74
N THR A 333 -11.40 22.71 17.33
CA THR A 333 -12.84 22.40 17.26
C THR A 333 -13.17 21.34 16.21
N THR A 334 -12.26 21.10 15.27
CA THR A 334 -12.41 20.07 14.22
C THR A 334 -11.76 18.74 14.57
N LYS A 335 -11.04 18.65 15.70
CA LYS A 335 -10.41 17.45 16.18
C LYS A 335 -11.46 16.49 16.74
N VAL A 336 -11.41 15.23 16.32
CA VAL A 336 -12.26 14.17 16.88
C VAL A 336 -11.68 13.73 18.23
N THR A 337 -12.47 13.86 19.28
CA THR A 337 -12.14 13.46 20.66
C THR A 337 -13.17 12.43 21.16
N ALA A 338 -12.89 11.78 22.29
CA ALA A 338 -13.84 10.87 22.90
C ALA A 338 -15.18 11.54 23.24
N GLU A 339 -15.14 12.83 23.66
CA GLU A 339 -16.32 13.57 24.05
C GLU A 339 -17.21 13.96 22.85
N ASN A 340 -16.62 14.21 21.70
CA ASN A 340 -17.36 14.68 20.53
C ASN A 340 -17.55 13.62 19.43
N TYR A 341 -17.08 12.39 19.68
CA TYR A 341 -17.14 11.32 18.67
C TYR A 341 -18.58 10.94 18.29
N GLU A 342 -19.47 10.87 19.30
CA GLU A 342 -20.87 10.50 19.09
C GLU A 342 -21.70 11.61 18.44
N ASP A 343 -21.28 12.87 18.55
CA ASP A 343 -21.95 14.04 17.95
C ASP A 343 -21.74 14.13 16.43
N HIS A 344 -20.84 13.33 15.87
CA HIS A 344 -20.59 13.32 14.44
C HIS A 344 -21.68 12.55 13.70
N GLU A 345 -22.21 13.14 12.61
CA GLU A 345 -23.23 12.48 11.81
C GLU A 345 -22.81 11.05 11.45
N PRO A 346 -23.69 10.06 11.69
CA PRO A 346 -23.39 8.66 11.47
C PRO A 346 -22.82 8.31 10.08
N GLY A 347 -23.08 9.15 9.08
CA GLY A 347 -22.55 8.99 7.72
C GLY A 347 -21.05 9.22 7.58
N ASN A 348 -20.43 10.03 8.46
CA ASN A 348 -19.00 10.35 8.42
C ASN A 348 -18.17 9.43 9.30
N LEU A 349 -18.77 8.80 10.31
CA LEU A 349 -18.11 7.87 11.22
C LEU A 349 -17.90 6.46 10.65
N ARG A 350 -18.52 6.16 9.50
CA ARG A 350 -18.57 4.84 8.90
C ARG A 350 -17.59 4.66 7.76
N VAL A 351 -16.45 5.28 7.87
CA VAL A 351 -15.32 4.95 7.02
C VAL A 351 -14.91 3.52 7.36
N LEU A 352 -14.92 2.66 6.35
CA LEU A 352 -14.56 1.25 6.50
C LEU A 352 -13.06 1.10 6.71
N TYR A 353 -12.55 1.62 7.83
CA TYR A 353 -11.11 1.59 8.16
C TYR A 353 -10.54 0.18 8.09
N THR A 354 -11.32 -0.81 8.51
CA THR A 354 -10.98 -2.23 8.41
C THR A 354 -10.70 -2.66 6.97
N TYR A 355 -11.46 -2.14 6.00
CA TYR A 355 -11.22 -2.40 4.58
C TYR A 355 -9.92 -1.75 4.11
N GLY A 356 -9.71 -0.49 4.47
CA GLY A 356 -8.46 0.22 4.15
C GLY A 356 -7.23 -0.48 4.73
N LEU A 357 -7.30 -0.90 5.99
CA LEU A 357 -6.26 -1.69 6.65
C LEU A 357 -5.97 -3.00 5.92
N ARG A 358 -7.02 -3.74 5.56
CA ARG A 358 -6.89 -5.03 4.88
C ARG A 358 -6.31 -4.91 3.48
N ILE A 359 -6.68 -3.87 2.75
CA ILE A 359 -6.16 -3.61 1.40
C ILE A 359 -4.67 -3.25 1.47
N VAL A 360 -4.31 -2.29 2.32
CA VAL A 360 -2.92 -1.83 2.44
C VAL A 360 -2.04 -2.87 3.12
N GLY A 361 -2.51 -3.52 4.19
CA GLY A 361 -1.80 -4.62 4.83
C GLY A 361 -1.57 -5.78 3.86
N GLY A 362 -2.57 -6.11 3.03
CA GLY A 362 -2.44 -7.08 1.96
C GLY A 362 -1.35 -6.72 0.96
N SER A 363 -1.27 -5.44 0.54
CA SER A 363 -0.21 -4.96 -0.36
C SER A 363 1.18 -5.13 0.27
N ARG A 364 1.34 -4.78 1.55
CA ARG A 364 2.60 -4.96 2.29
C ARG A 364 2.98 -6.43 2.38
N MET A 365 2.02 -7.30 2.71
CA MET A 365 2.22 -8.75 2.77
C MET A 365 2.62 -9.32 1.41
N HIS A 366 2.01 -8.86 0.31
CA HIS A 366 2.39 -9.25 -1.04
C HIS A 366 3.87 -8.94 -1.32
N MET A 367 4.32 -7.73 -0.97
CA MET A 367 5.72 -7.33 -1.16
C MET A 367 6.68 -8.15 -0.28
N VAL A 368 6.34 -8.40 0.99
CA VAL A 368 7.14 -9.23 1.90
C VAL A 368 7.29 -10.66 1.37
N ILE A 369 6.19 -11.28 0.94
CA ILE A 369 6.22 -12.63 0.34
C ILE A 369 7.05 -12.63 -0.94
N SER A 370 6.90 -11.64 -1.80
CA SER A 370 7.63 -11.55 -3.07
C SER A 370 9.13 -11.48 -2.88
N MET A 371 9.61 -10.70 -1.90
CA MET A 371 11.03 -10.63 -1.57
C MET A 371 11.56 -11.97 -1.07
N GLU A 372 10.81 -12.63 -0.21
CA GLU A 372 11.19 -13.95 0.29
C GLU A 372 11.20 -15.01 -0.81
N LEU A 373 10.25 -14.99 -1.75
CA LEU A 373 10.20 -15.89 -2.90
C LEU A 373 11.37 -15.66 -3.85
N LEU A 374 11.71 -14.40 -4.15
CA LEU A 374 12.90 -14.07 -4.94
C LEU A 374 14.17 -14.62 -4.29
N TYR A 375 14.32 -14.42 -2.98
CA TYR A 375 15.49 -14.92 -2.26
C TYR A 375 15.55 -16.44 -2.21
N ARG A 376 14.44 -17.13 -1.98
CA ARG A 376 14.39 -18.61 -2.00
C ARG A 376 14.65 -19.20 -3.38
N GLY A 377 14.15 -18.55 -4.43
CA GLY A 377 14.29 -19.03 -5.80
C GLY A 377 15.65 -18.75 -6.43
N LEU A 378 16.24 -17.60 -6.11
CA LEU A 378 17.42 -17.08 -6.82
C LEU A 378 18.63 -16.83 -5.90
N GLY A 379 18.43 -16.78 -4.59
CA GLY A 379 19.49 -16.60 -3.61
C GLY A 379 20.22 -15.27 -3.77
N ASP A 380 21.53 -15.30 -3.58
CA ASP A 380 22.38 -14.11 -3.66
C ASP A 380 22.57 -13.58 -5.10
N ARG A 381 22.02 -14.27 -6.13
CA ARG A 381 22.00 -13.80 -7.53
C ARG A 381 21.04 -12.62 -7.76
N THR A 382 20.21 -12.32 -6.78
CA THR A 382 19.32 -11.16 -6.81
C THR A 382 19.44 -10.36 -5.52
N ARG A 383 19.32 -9.03 -5.64
CA ARG A 383 19.28 -8.11 -4.49
C ARG A 383 18.18 -7.10 -4.70
N VAL A 384 17.25 -7.02 -3.77
CA VAL A 384 16.24 -5.97 -3.78
C VAL A 384 16.88 -4.69 -3.24
N LEU A 385 16.81 -3.61 -3.99
CA LEU A 385 17.48 -2.33 -3.71
C LEU A 385 16.56 -1.32 -3.03
N GLY A 386 15.31 -1.30 -3.43
CA GLY A 386 14.30 -0.37 -2.92
C GLY A 386 12.93 -0.65 -3.50
N GLY A 387 11.91 -0.03 -2.95
CA GLY A 387 10.54 -0.20 -3.41
C GLY A 387 9.61 0.93 -3.01
N ASP A 388 8.51 1.02 -3.75
CA ASP A 388 7.45 2.00 -3.48
C ASP A 388 6.07 1.38 -3.70
N THR A 389 5.45 0.98 -2.63
CA THR A 389 4.07 0.48 -2.52
C THR A 389 3.82 -0.82 -3.30
N ASP A 390 3.89 -0.78 -4.63
CA ASP A 390 3.57 -1.84 -5.58
C ASP A 390 4.73 -2.16 -6.52
N SER A 391 5.89 -1.54 -6.33
CA SER A 391 7.06 -1.76 -7.16
C SER A 391 8.33 -2.01 -6.36
N MET A 392 9.26 -2.79 -6.94
CA MET A 392 10.60 -2.99 -6.40
C MET A 392 11.66 -2.93 -7.49
N LYS A 393 12.85 -2.46 -7.12
CA LYS A 393 14.05 -2.49 -7.94
C LYS A 393 14.91 -3.66 -7.50
N VAL A 394 15.29 -4.50 -8.45
CA VAL A 394 16.03 -5.74 -8.20
C VAL A 394 17.28 -5.75 -9.07
N SER A 395 18.45 -5.77 -8.46
CA SER A 395 19.70 -6.06 -9.18
C SER A 395 19.83 -7.56 -9.38
N CYS A 396 20.25 -7.95 -10.56
CA CYS A 396 20.37 -9.34 -10.99
C CYS A 396 21.78 -9.64 -11.49
N ASP A 397 22.28 -10.83 -11.18
CA ASP A 397 23.48 -11.36 -11.86
C ASP A 397 23.20 -11.56 -13.35
N ALA A 398 24.23 -11.58 -14.19
CA ALA A 398 24.09 -11.63 -15.64
C ALA A 398 23.42 -12.91 -16.18
N ASP A 399 23.39 -13.99 -15.39
CA ASP A 399 22.75 -15.26 -15.73
C ASP A 399 21.28 -15.35 -15.30
N VAL A 400 20.76 -14.33 -14.59
CA VAL A 400 19.35 -14.29 -14.17
C VAL A 400 18.52 -13.70 -15.31
N SER A 401 17.64 -14.53 -15.87
CA SER A 401 16.69 -14.11 -16.91
C SER A 401 15.35 -13.66 -16.32
N ASP A 402 14.58 -12.92 -17.14
CA ASP A 402 13.21 -12.51 -16.79
C ASP A 402 12.30 -13.71 -16.49
N ASP A 403 12.48 -14.83 -17.23
CA ASP A 403 11.73 -16.06 -16.96
C ASP A 403 12.05 -16.65 -15.58
N MET A 404 13.28 -16.53 -15.11
CA MET A 404 13.68 -16.98 -13.76
C MET A 404 13.04 -16.10 -12.69
N LEU A 405 12.98 -14.77 -12.90
CA LEU A 405 12.26 -13.85 -12.01
C LEU A 405 10.76 -14.16 -11.98
N ALA A 406 10.15 -14.32 -13.15
CA ALA A 406 8.73 -14.67 -13.27
C ALA A 406 8.42 -15.99 -12.57
N LYS A 407 9.25 -17.02 -12.77
CA LYS A 407 9.10 -18.32 -12.11
C LYS A 407 9.25 -18.24 -10.59
N ALA A 408 10.18 -17.43 -10.08
CA ALA A 408 10.33 -17.23 -8.64
C ALA A 408 9.09 -16.57 -8.02
N LEU A 409 8.41 -15.67 -8.76
CA LEU A 409 7.21 -14.95 -8.32
C LEU A 409 5.88 -15.64 -8.69
N GLU A 410 5.92 -16.73 -9.46
CA GLU A 410 4.74 -17.49 -9.88
C GLU A 410 3.81 -17.86 -8.71
N PRO A 411 4.31 -18.35 -7.55
CA PRO A 411 3.42 -18.75 -6.45
C PRO A 411 2.51 -17.62 -5.95
N ILE A 412 3.00 -16.39 -5.87
CA ILE A 412 2.18 -15.26 -5.41
C ILE A 412 1.27 -14.71 -6.51
N ALA A 413 1.69 -14.78 -7.77
CA ALA A 413 0.84 -14.44 -8.91
C ALA A 413 -0.35 -15.41 -9.02
N ASP A 414 -0.12 -16.71 -8.86
CA ASP A 414 -1.16 -17.74 -8.86
C ASP A 414 -2.11 -17.61 -7.67
N ALA A 415 -1.60 -17.34 -6.47
CA ALA A 415 -2.41 -17.09 -5.28
C ALA A 415 -3.34 -15.87 -5.48
N SER A 416 -2.80 -14.78 -6.00
CA SER A 416 -3.58 -13.57 -6.33
C SER A 416 -4.65 -13.83 -7.37
N LYS A 417 -4.31 -14.56 -8.42
CA LYS A 417 -5.23 -14.94 -9.49
C LYS A 417 -6.36 -15.83 -8.97
N ALA A 418 -6.05 -16.86 -8.17
CA ALA A 418 -7.04 -17.77 -7.60
C ALA A 418 -8.06 -17.02 -6.73
N ALA A 419 -7.60 -16.09 -5.88
CA ALA A 419 -8.43 -15.25 -5.05
C ALA A 419 -9.38 -14.36 -5.88
N ILE A 420 -8.87 -13.74 -6.94
CA ILE A 420 -9.66 -12.90 -7.87
C ILE A 420 -10.65 -13.76 -8.65
N ASP A 421 -10.25 -14.90 -9.17
CA ASP A 421 -11.11 -15.80 -9.96
C ASP A 421 -12.30 -16.33 -9.14
N SER A 422 -12.12 -16.57 -7.86
CA SER A 422 -13.21 -16.92 -6.92
C SER A 422 -14.28 -15.81 -6.88
N THR A 423 -13.85 -14.57 -6.69
CA THR A 423 -14.75 -13.40 -6.69
C THR A 423 -15.42 -13.19 -8.05
N MET A 424 -14.63 -13.28 -9.13
CA MET A 424 -15.14 -13.10 -10.50
C MET A 424 -16.12 -14.17 -10.93
N SER A 425 -15.97 -15.40 -10.44
CA SER A 425 -16.95 -16.47 -10.65
C SER A 425 -18.31 -16.14 -10.05
N ARG A 426 -18.34 -15.51 -8.87
CA ARG A 426 -19.56 -14.99 -8.26
C ARG A 426 -20.16 -13.85 -9.09
N ILE A 427 -19.34 -12.89 -9.51
CA ILE A 427 -19.78 -11.75 -10.32
C ILE A 427 -20.35 -12.21 -11.67
N ARG A 428 -19.69 -13.14 -12.38
CA ARG A 428 -20.20 -13.70 -13.64
C ARG A 428 -21.56 -14.39 -13.47
N ARG A 429 -21.77 -15.04 -12.34
CA ARG A 429 -23.06 -15.70 -12.03
C ARG A 429 -24.18 -14.68 -11.78
N ASN A 430 -23.88 -13.64 -11.00
CA ASN A 430 -24.90 -12.67 -10.57
C ASN A 430 -25.12 -11.54 -11.61
N TRP A 431 -24.09 -11.23 -12.40
CA TRP A 431 -24.04 -10.10 -13.31
C TRP A 431 -23.33 -10.45 -14.63
N PRO A 432 -23.86 -11.40 -15.43
CA PRO A 432 -23.15 -11.94 -16.61
C PRO A 432 -22.79 -10.87 -17.64
N ASP A 433 -23.67 -9.88 -17.85
CA ASP A 433 -23.49 -8.80 -18.82
C ASP A 433 -22.46 -7.74 -18.38
N LYS A 434 -22.02 -7.80 -17.12
CA LYS A 434 -21.11 -6.80 -16.51
C LYS A 434 -19.78 -7.39 -16.08
N ALA A 435 -19.59 -8.68 -16.24
CA ALA A 435 -18.37 -9.35 -15.82
C ALA A 435 -17.26 -9.16 -16.86
N SER A 436 -16.33 -8.27 -16.58
CA SER A 436 -15.10 -8.11 -17.34
C SER A 436 -14.00 -9.08 -16.90
N SER A 437 -12.93 -9.15 -17.66
CA SER A 437 -11.75 -9.94 -17.31
C SER A 437 -10.72 -9.06 -16.61
N LEU A 438 -10.45 -9.34 -15.34
CA LEU A 438 -9.35 -8.72 -14.56
C LEU A 438 -8.01 -9.43 -14.86
N LYS A 439 -7.63 -9.54 -16.13
CA LYS A 439 -6.38 -10.20 -16.52
C LYS A 439 -5.17 -9.44 -16.00
N GLY A 440 -4.23 -10.17 -15.41
CA GLY A 440 -2.93 -9.66 -14.97
C GLY A 440 -2.96 -8.85 -13.67
N ILE A 441 -4.11 -8.67 -13.01
CA ILE A 441 -4.14 -8.02 -11.69
C ILE A 441 -3.38 -8.88 -10.69
N GLY A 442 -2.48 -8.24 -9.91
CA GLY A 442 -1.69 -8.89 -8.87
C GLY A 442 -0.46 -9.66 -9.38
N SER A 443 -0.19 -9.66 -10.69
CA SER A 443 1.06 -10.15 -11.25
C SER A 443 2.09 -9.05 -11.38
N PHE A 444 3.37 -9.42 -11.35
CA PHE A 444 4.46 -8.49 -11.64
C PHE A 444 4.64 -8.29 -13.15
N ASP A 445 4.76 -7.04 -13.55
CA ASP A 445 5.23 -6.63 -14.87
C ASP A 445 6.66 -6.10 -14.75
N ILE A 446 7.51 -6.35 -15.74
CA ILE A 446 8.80 -5.69 -15.88
C ILE A 446 8.56 -4.33 -16.55
N GLU A 447 8.91 -3.25 -15.83
CA GLU A 447 8.84 -1.89 -16.36
C GLU A 447 9.92 -1.65 -17.43
N ASN A 448 10.00 -0.43 -17.94
CA ASN A 448 10.97 -0.03 -18.95
C ASN A 448 10.93 -0.92 -20.20
N ARG A 449 9.71 -1.30 -20.66
CA ARG A 449 9.48 -2.17 -21.84
C ARG A 449 10.13 -3.55 -21.76
N GLY A 450 10.41 -4.05 -20.57
CA GLY A 450 11.12 -5.30 -20.33
C GLY A 450 12.65 -5.17 -20.41
N GLU A 451 13.18 -3.95 -20.50
CA GLU A 451 14.61 -3.71 -20.51
C GLU A 451 15.14 -3.50 -19.10
N HIS A 452 16.34 -3.99 -18.85
CA HIS A 452 17.05 -3.74 -17.60
C HIS A 452 17.73 -2.38 -17.63
N TYR A 453 17.77 -1.71 -16.48
CA TYR A 453 18.60 -0.53 -16.31
C TYR A 453 20.06 -0.95 -16.21
N PRO A 454 20.94 -0.49 -17.14
CA PRO A 454 22.37 -0.76 -17.04
C PRO A 454 22.96 -0.27 -15.71
N TRP A 455 22.47 0.88 -15.21
CA TRP A 455 22.91 1.51 -13.97
C TRP A 455 21.75 2.03 -13.14
N HIS A 456 21.84 1.86 -11.83
CA HIS A 456 20.86 2.35 -10.87
C HIS A 456 21.52 2.70 -9.54
N ILE A 457 20.99 3.72 -8.87
CA ILE A 457 21.34 4.08 -7.51
C ILE A 457 20.08 4.40 -6.72
N GLU A 458 19.94 3.80 -5.55
CA GLU A 458 18.89 4.11 -4.57
C GLU A 458 19.53 4.95 -3.47
N LEU A 459 19.07 6.19 -3.28
CA LEU A 459 19.62 7.13 -2.31
C LEU A 459 18.94 7.02 -0.95
N TRP A 460 17.59 7.12 -0.97
CA TRP A 460 16.71 6.92 0.17
C TRP A 460 15.29 6.65 -0.33
N ASN A 461 14.36 6.41 0.59
CA ASN A 461 12.97 6.10 0.25
C ASN A 461 12.40 7.10 -0.76
N LYS A 462 12.00 6.59 -1.93
CA LYS A 462 11.48 7.38 -3.07
C LYS A 462 12.49 8.39 -3.63
N CYS A 463 13.76 8.17 -3.48
CA CYS A 463 14.80 8.97 -4.15
C CYS A 463 15.82 8.07 -4.81
N ARG A 464 15.81 8.06 -6.14
CA ARG A 464 16.64 7.18 -6.96
C ARG A 464 16.92 7.76 -8.33
N VAL A 465 17.99 7.29 -8.94
CA VAL A 465 18.35 7.57 -10.32
C VAL A 465 18.59 6.25 -11.05
N SER A 466 17.97 6.08 -12.22
CA SER A 466 18.17 4.94 -13.11
C SER A 466 18.64 5.42 -14.47
N TRP A 467 19.54 4.69 -15.10
CA TRP A 467 20.00 4.94 -16.47
C TRP A 467 19.52 3.81 -17.38
N ASP A 468 18.76 4.14 -18.45
CA ASP A 468 18.18 3.17 -19.38
C ASP A 468 19.05 2.89 -20.63
N GLY A 469 20.24 3.46 -20.70
CA GLY A 469 21.13 3.39 -21.86
C GLY A 469 21.12 4.67 -22.71
N GLU A 470 20.07 5.49 -22.61
CA GLU A 470 19.92 6.74 -23.38
C GLU A 470 19.73 7.96 -22.49
N ARG A 471 19.03 7.81 -21.37
CA ARG A 471 18.67 8.92 -20.48
C ARG A 471 18.57 8.49 -19.01
N ALA A 472 18.72 9.47 -18.15
CA ALA A 472 18.49 9.30 -16.72
C ALA A 472 17.01 9.44 -16.37
N HIS A 473 16.54 8.58 -15.48
CA HIS A 473 15.23 8.65 -14.84
C HIS A 473 15.42 8.96 -13.36
N VAL A 474 14.95 10.12 -12.93
CA VAL A 474 15.06 10.56 -11.53
C VAL A 474 13.70 10.53 -10.85
N THR A 475 13.62 9.81 -9.75
CA THR A 475 12.48 9.86 -8.84
C THR A 475 12.94 10.43 -7.52
N CYS A 476 12.36 11.53 -7.08
CA CYS A 476 12.63 12.10 -5.77
C CYS A 476 11.35 12.71 -5.19
N ALA A 477 10.77 12.03 -4.20
CA ALA A 477 9.56 12.51 -3.55
C ALA A 477 9.86 13.74 -2.70
N GLY A 478 9.01 14.78 -2.85
CA GLY A 478 9.15 16.02 -2.09
C GLY A 478 9.96 17.11 -2.80
N LEU A 479 10.75 16.77 -3.81
CA LEU A 479 11.33 17.80 -4.67
C LEU A 479 10.24 18.32 -5.63
N ARG A 480 9.96 19.61 -5.54
CA ARG A 480 9.17 20.29 -6.56
C ARG A 480 10.01 20.30 -7.84
N ARG A 481 9.45 19.80 -8.94
CA ARG A 481 10.09 20.01 -10.26
C ARG A 481 10.32 21.51 -10.42
N PRO A 482 11.55 21.94 -10.72
CA PRO A 482 11.81 23.36 -10.95
C PRO A 482 10.90 23.86 -12.06
N ILE A 483 10.31 25.02 -11.86
CA ILE A 483 9.59 25.75 -12.91
C ILE A 483 10.67 26.35 -13.80
N GLY A 484 11.09 25.63 -14.85
CA GLY A 484 12.13 26.09 -15.78
C GLY A 484 12.77 24.94 -16.56
N GLU A 485 13.53 25.28 -17.58
CA GLU A 485 14.09 24.37 -18.60
C GLU A 485 15.15 23.38 -18.10
N THR A 486 15.63 23.50 -16.87
CA THR A 486 16.70 22.64 -16.35
C THR A 486 16.09 21.57 -15.43
N ASN A 487 15.69 20.46 -16.02
CA ASN A 487 15.32 19.26 -15.29
C ASN A 487 16.60 18.50 -14.91
N ILE A 488 16.70 18.03 -13.66
CA ILE A 488 17.84 17.24 -13.17
C ILE A 488 18.11 16.01 -14.05
N GLU A 489 17.07 15.37 -14.60
CA GLU A 489 17.19 14.28 -15.57
C GLU A 489 17.96 14.72 -16.82
N THR A 490 17.67 15.91 -17.34
CA THR A 490 18.36 16.49 -18.50
C THR A 490 19.82 16.79 -18.19
N VAL A 491 20.11 17.32 -17.00
CA VAL A 491 21.49 17.60 -16.57
C VAL A 491 22.32 16.33 -16.48
N ILE A 492 21.82 15.32 -15.75
CA ILE A 492 22.50 14.03 -15.61
C ILE A 492 22.68 13.37 -16.98
N THR A 493 21.64 13.34 -17.81
CA THR A 493 21.70 12.79 -19.18
C THR A 493 22.76 13.52 -20.03
N SER A 494 22.82 14.85 -19.96
CA SER A 494 23.79 15.65 -20.71
C SER A 494 25.22 15.39 -20.26
N LEU A 495 25.47 15.25 -18.96
CA LEU A 495 26.79 14.93 -18.43
C LEU A 495 27.27 13.54 -18.90
N ILE A 496 26.42 12.53 -18.82
CA ILE A 496 26.73 11.18 -19.29
C ILE A 496 27.03 11.21 -20.82
N ASN A 497 26.19 11.87 -21.60
CA ASN A 497 26.38 12.01 -23.05
C ASN A 497 27.60 12.83 -23.44
N ALA A 498 28.08 13.72 -22.56
CA ALA A 498 29.32 14.45 -22.72
C ALA A 498 30.57 13.61 -22.39
N GLY A 499 30.39 12.34 -21.98
CA GLY A 499 31.48 11.40 -21.74
C GLY A 499 31.97 11.36 -20.29
N TYR A 500 31.24 11.97 -19.35
CA TYR A 500 31.54 11.78 -17.94
C TYR A 500 31.21 10.34 -17.52
N PRO A 501 32.03 9.70 -16.68
CA PRO A 501 31.75 8.34 -16.18
C PRO A 501 30.42 8.28 -15.49
N ILE A 502 29.57 7.29 -15.85
CA ILE A 502 28.21 7.13 -15.32
C ILE A 502 28.23 7.02 -13.80
N GLU A 503 29.15 6.23 -13.26
CA GLU A 503 29.30 6.04 -11.81
C GLU A 503 29.58 7.35 -11.08
N GLU A 504 30.49 8.18 -11.62
CA GLU A 504 30.84 9.46 -11.02
C GLU A 504 29.66 10.42 -11.07
N VAL A 505 28.96 10.53 -12.21
CA VAL A 505 27.78 11.39 -12.35
C VAL A 505 26.66 10.99 -11.41
N LEU A 506 26.38 9.68 -11.28
CA LEU A 506 25.34 9.19 -10.39
C LEU A 506 25.72 9.33 -8.91
N GLN A 507 27.02 9.20 -8.57
CA GLN A 507 27.53 9.43 -7.20
C GLN A 507 27.53 10.92 -6.84
N GLU A 508 27.91 11.81 -7.77
CA GLU A 508 27.88 13.26 -7.53
C GLU A 508 26.45 13.79 -7.37
N ALA A 509 25.46 13.16 -8.01
CA ALA A 509 24.05 13.47 -7.76
C ALA A 509 23.64 13.31 -6.28
N ILE A 510 24.40 12.54 -5.49
CA ILE A 510 24.22 12.37 -4.04
C ILE A 510 24.74 13.59 -3.26
N GLY A 511 25.81 14.23 -3.74
CA GLY A 511 26.51 15.31 -3.04
C GLY A 511 25.81 16.67 -3.09
N TYR A 512 24.75 16.81 -3.83
CA TYR A 512 23.98 18.05 -4.01
C TYR A 512 22.75 18.18 -3.09
N ASN A 513 22.71 17.45 -1.97
CA ASN A 513 21.63 17.56 -0.98
C ASN A 513 22.11 18.19 0.33
#